data_4aa8f40bf55815c2890f4ebca8604c81
#
_entry.id   4aa8f40bf55815c2890f4ebca8604c81
#
_cell.length_a   1.000
_cell.length_b   1.000
_cell.length_c   1.000
_cell.angle_alpha   90.00
_cell.angle_beta   90.00
_cell.angle_gamma   90.00
#
_symmetry.space_group_name_H-M   'P 1'
#
loop_
_entity.id
_entity.type
_entity.pdbx_description
1 polymer ?
#
loop_
_entity_poly.entity_id
_entity_poly.type
_entity_poly.pdbx_seq_one_letter_code
_entity_poly.pdbx_strand_id
1 'polypeptide(L)' 'VTLNAIKLLLQNRLVTLSQARAHAVTIGDLMRVSELDSEIAETESTLGQINTL' A
#
# COMPACT_ATOMS: atom_id res chain seq x y z
N VAL A 1 -6.29 18.71 -8.12
CA VAL A 1 -6.37 17.37 -7.52
C VAL A 1 -7.26 17.44 -6.30
N THR A 2 -8.28 16.61 -6.25
CA THR A 2 -9.22 16.57 -5.13
C THR A 2 -8.77 15.54 -4.09
N LEU A 3 -9.31 15.66 -2.86
CA LEU A 3 -9.08 14.66 -1.82
C LEU A 3 -9.56 13.28 -2.27
N ASN A 4 -10.69 13.21 -2.98
CA ASN A 4 -11.19 11.94 -3.49
C ASN A 4 -10.23 11.30 -4.50
N ALA A 5 -9.59 12.10 -5.35
CA ALA A 5 -8.61 11.59 -6.30
C ALA A 5 -7.38 11.05 -5.56
N ILE A 6 -6.92 11.76 -4.52
CA ILE A 6 -5.79 11.31 -3.71
C ILE A 6 -6.13 9.99 -2.99
N LYS A 7 -7.32 9.90 -2.39
CA LYS A 7 -7.75 8.66 -1.74
C LYS A 7 -7.76 7.48 -2.73
N LEU A 8 -8.28 7.72 -3.93
CA LEU A 8 -8.33 6.68 -4.95
C LEU A 8 -6.92 6.22 -5.37
N LEU A 9 -6.00 7.15 -5.55
CA LEU A 9 -4.60 6.83 -5.85
C LEU A 9 -3.98 5.94 -4.76
N LEU A 10 -4.21 6.28 -3.50
CA LEU A 10 -3.66 5.51 -2.37
C LEU A 10 -4.31 4.13 -2.27
N GLN A 11 -5.61 4.04 -2.50
CA GLN A 11 -6.32 2.74 -2.51
C GLN A 11 -5.79 1.85 -3.62
N ASN A 12 -5.57 2.39 -4.82
CA ASN A 12 -4.99 1.65 -5.93
C ASN A 12 -3.56 1.21 -5.63
N ARG A 13 -2.78 2.06 -4.95
CA ARG A 13 -1.43 1.71 -4.52
C ARG A 13 -1.47 0.54 -3.54
N LEU A 14 -2.41 0.53 -2.60
CA LEU A 14 -2.56 -0.59 -1.66
C LEU A 14 -2.84 -1.90 -2.39
N VAL A 15 -3.70 -1.89 -3.38
CA VAL A 15 -3.99 -3.08 -4.19
C VAL A 15 -2.73 -3.58 -4.88
N THR A 16 -1.99 -2.68 -5.52
CA THR A 16 -0.73 -3.01 -6.21
C THR A 16 0.30 -3.59 -5.23
N LEU A 17 0.45 -2.96 -4.07
CA LEU A 17 1.41 -3.43 -3.06
C LEU A 17 0.99 -4.80 -2.50
N SER A 18 -0.30 -5.02 -2.27
CA SER A 18 -0.80 -6.31 -1.79
C SER A 18 -0.55 -7.43 -2.80
N GLN A 19 -0.74 -7.15 -4.09
CA GLN A 19 -0.47 -8.12 -5.15
C GLN A 19 1.02 -8.44 -5.24
N ALA A 20 1.87 -7.41 -5.16
CA ALA A 20 3.32 -7.60 -5.17
C ALA A 20 3.79 -8.41 -3.96
N ARG A 21 3.18 -8.16 -2.79
CA ARG A 21 3.50 -8.92 -1.58
C ARG A 21 3.13 -10.39 -1.73
N ALA A 22 1.95 -10.68 -2.26
CA ALA A 22 1.52 -12.04 -2.48
C ALA A 22 2.49 -12.78 -3.43
N HIS A 23 2.94 -12.10 -4.48
CA HIS A 23 3.92 -12.66 -5.40
C HIS A 23 5.26 -12.93 -4.70
N ALA A 24 5.74 -11.98 -3.89
CA ALA A 24 6.99 -12.14 -3.15
C ALA A 24 6.91 -13.32 -2.17
N VAL A 25 5.77 -13.51 -1.50
CA VAL A 25 5.55 -14.67 -0.63
C VAL A 25 5.64 -15.96 -1.45
N THR A 26 5.01 -16.00 -2.62
CA THR A 26 4.98 -17.18 -3.48
C THR A 26 6.38 -17.61 -3.91
N ILE A 27 7.26 -16.64 -4.23
CA ILE A 27 8.63 -16.95 -4.66
C ILE A 27 9.61 -17.05 -3.49
N GLY A 28 9.15 -16.80 -2.26
CA GLY A 28 10.01 -16.91 -1.07
C GLY A 28 10.95 -15.73 -0.86
N ASP A 29 10.68 -14.58 -1.46
CA ASP A 29 11.50 -13.37 -1.32
C ASP A 29 11.09 -12.62 -0.04
N LEU A 30 11.62 -13.08 1.09
CA LEU A 30 11.26 -12.55 2.41
C LEU A 30 11.68 -11.10 2.60
N MET A 31 12.81 -10.70 2.02
CA MET A 31 13.25 -9.29 2.10
C MET A 31 12.24 -8.37 1.39
N ARG A 32 11.78 -8.78 0.23
CA ARG A 32 10.78 -8.01 -0.52
C ARG A 32 9.44 -7.95 0.22
N VAL A 33 9.03 -9.05 0.86
CA VAL A 33 7.83 -9.08 1.70
C VAL A 33 7.93 -8.04 2.81
N SER A 34 9.07 -7.97 3.50
CA SER A 34 9.29 -7.00 4.57
C SER A 34 9.23 -5.56 4.06
N GLU A 35 9.85 -5.28 2.92
CA GLU A 35 9.80 -3.95 2.31
C GLU A 35 8.38 -3.55 1.94
N LEU A 36 7.64 -4.48 1.34
CA LEU A 36 6.25 -4.23 0.93
C LEU A 36 5.35 -4.04 2.13
N ASP A 37 5.55 -4.78 3.21
CA ASP A 37 4.79 -4.59 4.45
C ASP A 37 4.98 -3.18 5.00
N SER A 38 6.20 -2.65 4.99
CA SER A 38 6.48 -1.28 5.41
C SER A 38 5.78 -0.27 4.52
N GLU A 39 5.82 -0.45 3.20
CA GLU A 39 5.15 0.45 2.26
C GLU A 39 3.63 0.41 2.42
N ILE A 40 3.05 -0.77 2.63
CA ILE A 40 1.63 -0.93 2.88
C ILE A 40 1.24 -0.18 4.15
N ALA A 41 1.98 -0.35 5.25
CA ALA A 41 1.71 0.32 6.51
C ALA A 41 1.76 1.84 6.36
N GLU A 42 2.76 2.36 5.65
CA GLU A 42 2.88 3.79 5.40
C GLU A 42 1.71 4.32 4.57
N THR A 43 1.32 3.59 3.53
CA THR A 43 0.21 3.99 2.67
C THR A 43 -1.11 3.99 3.44
N GLU A 44 -1.35 2.97 4.26
CA GLU A 44 -2.55 2.90 5.11
C GLU A 44 -2.57 4.04 6.12
N SER A 45 -1.43 4.36 6.73
CA SER A 45 -1.33 5.48 7.68
C SER A 45 -1.66 6.81 7.00
N THR A 46 -1.12 7.05 5.82
CA THR A 46 -1.38 8.26 5.05
C THR A 46 -2.86 8.34 4.68
N LEU A 47 -3.44 7.25 4.22
CA LEU A 47 -4.86 7.19 3.86
C LEU A 47 -5.74 7.47 5.09
N GLY A 48 -5.38 6.93 6.25
CA GLY A 48 -6.08 7.21 7.50
C GLY A 48 -6.04 8.68 7.87
N GLN A 49 -4.90 9.35 7.70
CA GLN A 49 -4.76 10.79 7.94
C GLN A 49 -5.64 11.60 7.01
N ILE A 50 -5.68 11.25 5.74
CA ILE A 50 -6.52 11.92 4.75
C ILE A 50 -8.00 11.73 5.09
N ASN A 51 -8.40 10.55 5.54
CA ASN A 51 -9.79 10.26 5.89
C ASN A 51 -10.28 11.06 7.09
N THR A 52 -9.39 11.61 7.92
CA THR A 52 -9.77 12.47 9.04
C THR A 52 -9.90 13.94 8.65
N LEU A 53 -9.53 14.31 7.44
CA LEU A 53 -9.70 15.66 6.95
C LEU A 53 -11.14 15.88 6.44
#